data_074aad2054f2acaf1fab93c424a674d2
#
_entry.id   074aad2054f2acaf1fab93c424a674d2
#
_cell.length_a   1.000
_cell.length_b   1.000
_cell.length_c   1.000
_cell.angle_alpha   90.00
_cell.angle_beta   90.00
_cell.angle_gamma   90.00
#
_symmetry.space_group_name_H-M   'P 1'
#
loop_
_entity.id
_entity.type
_entity.pdbx_description
1 polymer ?
#
loop_
_entity_poly.entity_id
_entity_poly.type
_entity_poly.pdbx_seq_one_letter_code
_entity_poly.pdbx_strand_id
1 'polypeptide(L)'
;MNYTSFKSEKGEAVIEATLVYPIVFFIVGFIILFGLYEMQGVLEYSCAQYIASYTTKLITEPGYENYGEINDNDIDFKSVNKFSNDEKKFSANMYRRINNNKISKDKMKEKLENMVNSSKLLKIDNTECTVNLKRSLLNTTIVVTVKDNIKMPDFLKYIGLGNNWNRSVTATSVVTDPAEFIRNLDMAQDVINYILDKLGLSGRLETLINKVSGFYNKYIKP
;
A
#
# COMPACT_ATOMS: atom_id res chain seq x y z
N MET A 1 -60.38 -46.10 -19.65
CA MET A 1 -59.47 -45.99 -18.52
C MET A 1 -58.13 -45.50 -19.03
N ASN A 2 -57.83 -44.20 -18.83
CA ASN A 2 -56.66 -43.56 -19.39
C ASN A 2 -55.41 -43.69 -18.47
N TYR A 3 -54.58 -44.70 -18.73
CA TYR A 3 -53.31 -44.95 -18.01
C TYR A 3 -52.10 -44.19 -18.60
N THR A 4 -52.29 -43.32 -19.59
CA THR A 4 -51.22 -42.65 -20.33
C THR A 4 -50.72 -41.36 -19.70
N SER A 5 -51.51 -40.74 -18.78
CA SER A 5 -51.17 -39.45 -18.20
C SER A 5 -50.03 -39.51 -17.14
N PHE A 6 -49.97 -40.52 -16.30
CA PHE A 6 -48.99 -40.60 -15.19
C PHE A 6 -47.54 -40.90 -15.61
N LYS A 7 -47.31 -41.46 -16.81
CA LYS A 7 -45.96 -41.72 -17.30
C LYS A 7 -45.32 -40.49 -17.92
N SER A 8 -46.13 -39.56 -18.44
CA SER A 8 -45.65 -38.31 -19.05
C SER A 8 -45.08 -37.35 -17.99
N GLU A 9 -45.76 -37.10 -16.89
CA GLU A 9 -45.36 -36.17 -15.84
C GLU A 9 -44.05 -36.57 -15.14
N LYS A 10 -43.82 -37.88 -14.88
CA LYS A 10 -42.55 -38.34 -14.29
C LYS A 10 -41.37 -38.18 -15.25
N GLY A 11 -41.58 -38.33 -16.54
CA GLY A 11 -40.55 -38.12 -17.55
C GLY A 11 -40.16 -36.64 -17.70
N GLU A 12 -41.16 -35.77 -17.66
CA GLU A 12 -40.99 -34.34 -17.75
C GLU A 12 -40.19 -33.76 -16.56
N ALA A 13 -40.54 -34.17 -15.32
CA ALA A 13 -39.80 -33.79 -14.10
C ALA A 13 -38.35 -34.27 -14.10
N VAL A 14 -38.05 -35.43 -14.65
CA VAL A 14 -36.67 -35.94 -14.75
C VAL A 14 -35.86 -35.12 -15.77
N ILE A 15 -36.46 -34.76 -16.89
CA ILE A 15 -35.80 -33.92 -17.91
C ILE A 15 -35.54 -32.52 -17.36
N GLU A 16 -36.51 -31.92 -16.70
CA GLU A 16 -36.38 -30.63 -16.04
C GLU A 16 -35.26 -30.63 -15.00
N ALA A 17 -35.26 -31.63 -14.10
CA ALA A 17 -34.18 -31.76 -13.10
C ALA A 17 -32.80 -31.94 -13.72
N THR A 18 -32.69 -32.77 -14.77
CA THR A 18 -31.41 -33.01 -15.47
C THR A 18 -30.85 -31.75 -16.13
N LEU A 19 -31.72 -30.83 -16.50
CA LEU A 19 -31.31 -29.56 -17.12
C LEU A 19 -31.01 -28.48 -16.07
N VAL A 20 -31.76 -28.42 -14.99
CA VAL A 20 -31.62 -27.40 -13.93
C VAL A 20 -30.40 -27.66 -13.04
N TYR A 21 -30.15 -28.90 -12.63
CA TYR A 21 -29.04 -29.20 -11.72
C TYR A 21 -27.67 -28.76 -12.23
N PRO A 22 -27.28 -29.03 -13.48
CA PRO A 22 -25.98 -28.55 -13.98
C PRO A 22 -25.85 -27.02 -13.95
N ILE A 23 -26.95 -26.31 -14.22
CA ILE A 23 -26.98 -24.85 -14.20
C ILE A 23 -26.74 -24.32 -12.77
N VAL A 24 -27.45 -24.92 -11.80
CA VAL A 24 -27.32 -24.56 -10.38
C VAL A 24 -25.90 -24.82 -9.89
N PHE A 25 -25.33 -26.00 -10.16
CA PHE A 25 -23.95 -26.32 -9.81
C PHE A 25 -22.95 -25.36 -10.43
N PHE A 26 -23.19 -24.95 -11.68
CA PHE A 26 -22.35 -23.98 -12.36
C PHE A 26 -22.40 -22.60 -11.67
N ILE A 27 -23.61 -22.11 -11.33
CA ILE A 27 -23.79 -20.82 -10.64
C ILE A 27 -23.12 -20.85 -9.27
N VAL A 28 -23.31 -21.90 -8.50
CA VAL A 28 -22.68 -22.06 -7.17
C VAL A 28 -21.16 -22.08 -7.30
N GLY A 29 -20.62 -22.86 -8.24
CA GLY A 29 -19.18 -22.91 -8.52
C GLY A 29 -18.62 -21.56 -8.92
N PHE A 30 -19.33 -20.81 -9.75
CA PHE A 30 -18.95 -19.46 -10.16
C PHE A 30 -18.90 -18.50 -8.97
N ILE A 31 -19.92 -18.51 -8.09
CA ILE A 31 -19.95 -17.66 -6.89
C ILE A 31 -18.77 -17.96 -5.97
N ILE A 32 -18.45 -19.24 -5.76
CA ILE A 32 -17.29 -19.64 -4.95
C ILE A 32 -15.97 -19.13 -5.56
N LEU A 33 -15.78 -19.32 -6.86
CA LEU A 33 -14.58 -18.84 -7.57
C LEU A 33 -14.45 -17.32 -7.52
N PHE A 34 -15.56 -16.61 -7.69
CA PHE A 34 -15.58 -15.15 -7.57
C PHE A 34 -15.23 -14.70 -6.16
N GLY A 35 -15.77 -15.37 -5.14
CA GLY A 35 -15.42 -15.12 -3.73
C GLY A 35 -13.92 -15.32 -3.45
N LEU A 36 -13.33 -16.39 -3.98
CA LEU A 36 -11.89 -16.64 -3.87
C LEU A 36 -11.06 -15.58 -4.60
N TYR A 37 -11.53 -15.12 -5.75
CA TYR A 37 -10.89 -14.03 -6.49
C TYR A 37 -10.86 -12.73 -5.68
N GLU A 38 -11.98 -12.34 -5.09
CA GLU A 38 -12.07 -11.14 -4.25
C GLU A 38 -11.21 -11.28 -2.97
N MET A 39 -11.25 -12.46 -2.33
CA MET A 39 -10.43 -12.74 -1.14
C MET A 39 -8.93 -12.63 -1.45
N GLN A 40 -8.48 -13.14 -2.59
CA GLN A 40 -7.11 -12.97 -3.05
C GLN A 40 -6.73 -11.47 -3.17
N GLY A 41 -7.64 -10.62 -3.66
CA GLY A 41 -7.43 -9.17 -3.74
C GLY A 41 -7.25 -8.50 -2.38
N VAL A 42 -8.01 -8.93 -1.39
CA VAL A 42 -7.89 -8.42 -0.01
C VAL A 42 -6.54 -8.82 0.60
N LEU A 43 -6.07 -10.06 0.37
CA LEU A 43 -4.76 -10.51 0.85
C LEU A 43 -3.62 -9.72 0.21
N GLU A 44 -3.66 -9.49 -1.09
CA GLU A 44 -2.66 -8.69 -1.81
C GLU A 44 -2.65 -7.23 -1.32
N TYR A 45 -3.84 -6.64 -1.11
CA TYR A 45 -3.96 -5.31 -0.53
C TYR A 45 -3.35 -5.25 0.87
N SER A 46 -3.62 -6.25 1.70
CA SER A 46 -3.05 -6.36 3.04
C SER A 46 -1.52 -6.43 3.01
N CYS A 47 -0.94 -7.25 2.13
CA CYS A 47 0.51 -7.33 1.93
C CYS A 47 1.08 -5.98 1.46
N ALA A 48 0.44 -5.34 0.48
CA ALA A 48 0.87 -4.04 -0.03
C ALA A 48 0.80 -2.94 1.05
N GLN A 49 -0.28 -2.92 1.84
CA GLN A 49 -0.47 -1.98 2.95
C GLN A 49 0.55 -2.21 4.08
N TYR A 50 0.85 -3.47 4.39
CA TYR A 50 1.88 -3.81 5.36
C TYR A 50 3.24 -3.28 4.92
N ILE A 51 3.65 -3.53 3.68
CA ILE A 51 4.95 -3.06 3.16
C ILE A 51 4.99 -1.53 3.07
N ALA A 52 3.90 -0.87 2.68
CA ALA A 52 3.82 0.59 2.67
C ALA A 52 4.01 1.17 4.08
N SER A 53 3.33 0.63 5.07
CA SER A 53 3.43 1.04 6.48
C SER A 53 4.80 0.71 7.08
N TYR A 54 5.33 -0.48 6.80
CA TYR A 54 6.66 -0.91 7.22
C TYR A 54 7.74 0.02 6.67
N THR A 55 7.67 0.35 5.38
CA THR A 55 8.61 1.28 4.73
C THR A 55 8.51 2.68 5.34
N THR A 56 7.31 3.13 5.71
CA THR A 56 7.10 4.40 6.43
C THR A 56 7.85 4.39 7.76
N LYS A 57 7.71 3.34 8.54
CA LYS A 57 8.39 3.20 9.83
C LYS A 57 9.91 3.14 9.68
N LEU A 58 10.43 2.46 8.68
CA LEU A 58 11.86 2.46 8.37
C LEU A 58 12.42 3.86 8.06
N ILE A 59 11.58 4.74 7.50
CA ILE A 59 11.97 6.13 7.23
C ILE A 59 11.93 6.95 8.50
N THR A 60 10.90 6.79 9.33
CA THR A 60 10.70 7.62 10.54
C THR A 60 11.55 7.16 11.71
N GLU A 61 11.75 5.86 11.85
CA GLU A 61 12.41 5.23 12.99
C GLU A 61 13.70 4.52 12.55
N PRO A 62 14.88 5.12 12.70
CA PRO A 62 16.15 4.45 12.43
C PRO A 62 16.31 3.25 13.34
N GLY A 63 16.65 2.11 12.78
CA GLY A 63 16.80 0.86 13.54
C GLY A 63 15.55 -0.01 13.59
N TYR A 64 14.42 0.45 13.01
CA TYR A 64 13.19 -0.35 12.94
C TYR A 64 13.38 -1.70 12.23
N GLU A 65 14.38 -1.84 11.37
CA GLU A 65 14.75 -3.13 10.76
C GLU A 65 15.03 -4.22 11.81
N ASN A 66 15.55 -3.81 12.98
CA ASN A 66 15.88 -4.74 14.05
C ASN A 66 14.65 -5.19 14.86
N TYR A 67 13.52 -4.49 14.75
CA TYR A 67 12.27 -4.83 15.44
C TYR A 67 11.35 -5.74 14.59
N GLY A 68 11.59 -5.85 13.30
CA GLY A 68 10.74 -6.59 12.37
C GLY A 68 10.83 -8.12 12.50
N GLU A 69 11.74 -8.64 13.32
CA GLU A 69 11.95 -10.06 13.59
C GLU A 69 11.66 -10.42 15.05
N ILE A 70 10.70 -9.78 15.68
CA ILE A 70 10.20 -10.25 16.98
C ILE A 70 9.43 -11.55 16.70
N ASN A 71 10.12 -12.66 16.87
CA ASN A 71 9.46 -13.94 17.06
C ASN A 71 8.63 -13.83 18.34
N ASP A 72 7.34 -14.14 18.26
CA ASP A 72 6.36 -14.02 19.36
C ASP A 72 6.76 -14.70 20.68
N ASN A 73 7.88 -15.44 20.71
CA ASN A 73 8.33 -16.21 21.87
C ASN A 73 9.46 -15.56 22.67
N ASP A 74 10.10 -14.50 22.20
CA ASP A 74 11.22 -13.86 22.89
C ASP A 74 11.07 -12.34 22.93
N ILE A 75 10.25 -11.85 23.86
CA ILE A 75 10.36 -10.46 24.30
C ILE A 75 11.61 -10.41 25.22
N ASP A 76 12.79 -10.44 24.62
CA ASP A 76 14.02 -10.19 25.35
C ASP A 76 14.19 -8.68 25.55
N PHE A 77 13.89 -8.23 26.77
CA PHE A 77 14.13 -6.85 27.20
C PHE A 77 15.60 -6.40 27.07
N LYS A 78 16.53 -7.29 26.78
CA LYS A 78 17.91 -6.95 26.40
C LYS A 78 18.01 -6.21 25.08
N SER A 79 16.99 -6.29 24.22
CA SER A 79 16.92 -5.50 22.99
C SER A 79 16.74 -4.00 23.25
N VAL A 80 16.21 -3.62 24.41
CA VAL A 80 16.07 -2.21 24.82
C VAL A 80 17.44 -1.53 24.97
N ASN A 81 18.50 -2.26 25.32
CA ASN A 81 19.85 -1.72 25.37
C ASN A 81 20.48 -1.42 24.00
N LYS A 82 19.89 -1.87 22.88
CA LYS A 82 20.29 -1.44 21.54
C LYS A 82 19.89 0.00 21.21
N PHE A 83 18.95 0.59 21.94
CA PHE A 83 18.58 2.00 21.80
C PHE A 83 19.77 2.96 21.93
N SER A 84 20.70 2.71 22.83
CA SER A 84 21.86 3.61 23.03
C SER A 84 22.81 3.66 21.82
N ASN A 85 22.89 2.58 21.04
CA ASN A 85 23.67 2.58 19.79
C ASN A 85 22.87 3.19 18.60
N ASP A 86 21.56 3.18 18.68
CA ASP A 86 20.67 3.72 17.65
C ASP A 86 20.47 5.24 17.83
N GLU A 87 20.64 5.79 19.04
CA GLU A 87 20.69 7.25 19.26
C GLU A 87 21.79 7.93 18.44
N LYS A 88 22.96 7.30 18.33
CA LYS A 88 24.04 7.80 17.47
C LYS A 88 23.69 7.75 15.99
N LYS A 89 22.95 6.72 15.56
CA LYS A 89 22.43 6.62 14.19
C LYS A 89 21.29 7.60 13.96
N PHE A 90 20.46 7.86 14.95
CA PHE A 90 19.40 8.87 14.89
C PHE A 90 19.95 10.27 14.73
N SER A 91 20.92 10.66 15.54
CA SER A 91 21.58 11.98 15.47
C SER A 91 22.32 12.17 14.15
N ALA A 92 22.97 11.12 13.61
CA ALA A 92 23.64 11.15 12.32
C ALA A 92 22.68 11.30 11.13
N ASN A 93 21.39 10.96 11.30
CA ASN A 93 20.38 11.00 10.26
C ASN A 93 19.33 12.11 10.50
N MET A 94 19.71 13.19 11.17
CA MET A 94 18.80 14.26 11.58
C MET A 94 18.06 14.95 10.40
N TYR A 95 18.65 14.96 9.22
CA TYR A 95 18.07 15.51 7.99
C TYR A 95 17.85 14.42 6.93
N ARG A 96 17.09 13.40 7.28
CA ARG A 96 16.89 12.17 6.45
C ARG A 96 16.31 12.42 5.07
N ARG A 97 15.48 13.46 4.92
CA ARG A 97 14.89 13.82 3.62
C ARG A 97 15.92 14.43 2.69
N ILE A 98 16.88 15.15 3.25
CA ILE A 98 17.97 15.81 2.50
C ILE A 98 19.12 14.83 2.32
N ASN A 99 19.46 14.12 3.39
CA ASN A 99 20.49 13.11 3.38
C ASN A 99 19.88 11.78 2.91
N ASN A 100 20.19 11.41 1.70
CA ASN A 100 19.62 10.32 0.90
C ASN A 100 19.75 8.94 1.60
N ASN A 101 18.95 8.68 2.64
CA ASN A 101 18.91 7.36 3.27
C ASN A 101 18.41 6.35 2.22
N LYS A 102 19.33 5.50 1.80
CA LYS A 102 19.12 4.45 0.80
C LYS A 102 18.28 3.34 1.41
N ILE A 103 16.96 3.55 1.49
CA ILE A 103 16.06 2.42 1.66
C ILE A 103 16.20 1.59 0.39
N SER A 104 16.62 0.36 0.56
CA SER A 104 16.75 -0.57 -0.55
C SER A 104 15.35 -0.93 -1.02
N LYS A 105 14.92 -0.32 -2.13
CA LYS A 105 13.65 -0.64 -2.79
C LYS A 105 13.59 -2.12 -3.15
N ASP A 106 14.74 -2.70 -3.51
CA ASP A 106 14.85 -4.10 -3.91
C ASP A 106 14.54 -5.05 -2.75
N LYS A 107 15.03 -4.76 -1.54
CA LYS A 107 14.69 -5.53 -0.33
C LYS A 107 13.19 -5.44 -0.01
N MET A 108 12.58 -4.27 -0.15
CA MET A 108 11.14 -4.10 0.09
C MET A 108 10.31 -4.84 -0.97
N LYS A 109 10.75 -4.80 -2.22
CA LYS A 109 10.14 -5.53 -3.31
C LYS A 109 10.23 -7.04 -3.08
N GLU A 110 11.41 -7.56 -2.74
CA GLU A 110 11.62 -8.98 -2.42
C GLU A 110 10.74 -9.43 -1.25
N LYS A 111 10.68 -8.64 -0.17
CA LYS A 111 9.80 -8.93 0.98
C LYS A 111 8.32 -8.97 0.57
N LEU A 112 7.88 -8.03 -0.26
CA LEU A 112 6.52 -8.01 -0.80
C LEU A 112 6.23 -9.24 -1.66
N GLU A 113 7.14 -9.60 -2.57
CA GLU A 113 7.02 -10.79 -3.42
C GLU A 113 6.91 -12.07 -2.60
N ASN A 114 7.73 -12.21 -1.55
CA ASN A 114 7.68 -13.35 -0.65
C ASN A 114 6.34 -13.43 0.09
N MET A 115 5.83 -12.30 0.59
CA MET A 115 4.53 -12.25 1.27
C MET A 115 3.37 -12.57 0.32
N VAL A 116 3.34 -11.98 -0.87
CA VAL A 116 2.32 -12.26 -1.88
C VAL A 116 2.38 -13.73 -2.32
N ASN A 117 3.57 -14.27 -2.53
CA ASN A 117 3.74 -15.68 -2.92
C ASN A 117 3.26 -16.66 -1.84
N SER A 118 3.45 -16.33 -0.55
CA SER A 118 2.98 -17.17 0.56
C SER A 118 1.46 -17.08 0.79
N SER A 119 0.80 -16.02 0.31
CA SER A 119 -0.64 -15.77 0.50
C SER A 119 -1.50 -16.14 -0.72
N LYS A 120 -0.96 -16.87 -1.71
CA LYS A 120 -1.70 -17.26 -2.91
C LYS A 120 -2.78 -18.29 -2.63
N LEU A 121 -4.03 -17.95 -2.92
CA LEU A 121 -5.19 -18.85 -2.88
C LEU A 121 -5.52 -19.41 -4.25
N LEU A 122 -5.27 -18.64 -5.32
CA LEU A 122 -5.55 -19.00 -6.70
C LEU A 122 -4.24 -19.19 -7.47
N LYS A 123 -4.34 -19.85 -8.62
CA LYS A 123 -3.20 -20.00 -9.54
C LYS A 123 -2.94 -18.67 -10.23
N ILE A 124 -1.81 -18.07 -9.93
CA ILE A 124 -1.35 -16.81 -10.50
C ILE A 124 -0.20 -17.14 -11.47
N ASP A 125 -0.35 -16.72 -12.72
CA ASP A 125 0.66 -16.98 -13.76
C ASP A 125 1.83 -16.01 -13.65
N ASN A 126 1.54 -14.73 -13.34
CA ASN A 126 2.57 -13.70 -13.19
C ASN A 126 2.16 -12.69 -12.14
N THR A 127 3.11 -12.31 -11.29
CA THR A 127 2.95 -11.27 -10.25
C THR A 127 4.03 -10.21 -10.48
N GLU A 128 3.62 -8.97 -10.65
CA GLU A 128 4.51 -7.81 -10.73
C GLU A 128 4.35 -6.96 -9.48
N CYS A 129 5.40 -6.88 -8.66
CA CYS A 129 5.45 -6.07 -7.45
C CYS A 129 6.28 -4.80 -7.68
N THR A 130 5.76 -3.64 -7.33
CA THR A 130 6.48 -2.37 -7.42
C THR A 130 6.37 -1.58 -6.13
N VAL A 131 7.50 -1.02 -5.69
CA VAL A 131 7.58 -0.13 -4.52
C VAL A 131 8.18 1.21 -4.98
N ASN A 132 7.35 2.25 -4.95
CA ASN A 132 7.72 3.59 -5.39
C ASN A 132 7.71 4.57 -4.23
N LEU A 133 8.80 5.33 -4.08
CA LEU A 133 8.88 6.44 -3.13
C LEU A 133 8.78 7.76 -3.90
N LYS A 134 7.71 8.51 -3.65
CA LYS A 134 7.51 9.87 -4.17
C LYS A 134 7.90 10.84 -3.08
N ARG A 135 9.05 11.49 -3.24
CA ARG A 135 9.55 12.50 -2.29
C ARG A 135 9.08 13.87 -2.72
N SER A 136 8.49 14.62 -1.80
CA SER A 136 8.16 16.03 -1.92
C SER A 136 8.90 16.79 -0.82
N LEU A 137 8.98 18.13 -0.94
CA LEU A 137 9.60 18.99 0.07
C LEU A 137 8.96 18.81 1.46
N LEU A 138 7.65 18.60 1.52
CA LEU A 138 6.88 18.55 2.77
C LEU A 138 6.60 17.13 3.25
N ASN A 139 6.45 16.17 2.32
CA ASN A 139 6.11 14.79 2.68
C ASN A 139 6.72 13.78 1.70
N THR A 140 6.88 12.56 2.17
CA THR A 140 7.25 11.42 1.34
C THR A 140 6.09 10.47 1.30
N THR A 141 5.63 10.12 0.10
CA THR A 141 4.56 9.14 -0.12
C THR A 141 5.15 7.86 -0.66
N ILE A 142 4.77 6.74 -0.05
CA ILE A 142 5.14 5.41 -0.47
C ILE A 142 3.95 4.83 -1.19
N VAL A 143 4.18 4.36 -2.41
CA VAL A 143 3.16 3.73 -3.25
C VAL A 143 3.63 2.31 -3.56
N VAL A 144 2.87 1.34 -3.10
CA VAL A 144 3.12 -0.09 -3.31
C VAL A 144 2.03 -0.62 -4.21
N THR A 145 2.41 -1.23 -5.33
CA THR A 145 1.46 -1.79 -6.29
C THR A 145 1.79 -3.26 -6.55
N VAL A 146 0.76 -4.09 -6.51
CA VAL A 146 0.80 -5.50 -6.89
C VAL A 146 -0.12 -5.69 -8.08
N LYS A 147 0.40 -6.25 -9.17
CA LYS A 147 -0.37 -6.60 -10.36
C LYS A 147 -0.27 -8.09 -10.59
N ASP A 148 -1.40 -8.72 -10.71
CA ASP A 148 -1.51 -10.16 -10.90
C ASP A 148 -2.32 -10.50 -12.13
N ASN A 149 -1.90 -11.60 -12.78
CA ASN A 149 -2.66 -12.30 -13.80
C ASN A 149 -3.11 -13.64 -13.22
N ILE A 150 -4.40 -13.72 -12.89
CA ILE A 150 -5.00 -14.88 -12.25
C ILE A 150 -5.61 -15.78 -13.30
N LYS A 151 -5.16 -17.04 -13.30
CA LYS A 151 -5.69 -18.05 -14.22
C LYS A 151 -6.95 -18.67 -13.67
N MET A 152 -8.05 -18.40 -14.35
CA MET A 152 -9.35 -18.97 -14.03
C MET A 152 -9.56 -20.31 -14.74
N PRO A 153 -10.43 -21.21 -14.23
CA PRO A 153 -10.74 -22.47 -14.89
C PRO A 153 -11.29 -22.29 -16.29
N ASP A 154 -10.91 -23.20 -17.20
CA ASP A 154 -11.24 -23.11 -18.62
C ASP A 154 -12.74 -23.18 -18.93
N PHE A 155 -13.57 -23.71 -18.05
CA PHE A 155 -15.01 -23.76 -18.25
C PHE A 155 -15.66 -22.37 -18.36
N LEU A 156 -15.03 -21.34 -17.81
CA LEU A 156 -15.52 -19.95 -17.93
C LEU A 156 -15.50 -19.43 -19.37
N LYS A 157 -14.67 -20.01 -20.22
CA LYS A 157 -14.64 -19.68 -21.66
C LYS A 157 -15.96 -20.03 -22.36
N TYR A 158 -16.65 -21.09 -21.90
CA TYR A 158 -17.91 -21.53 -22.50
C TYR A 158 -19.04 -20.53 -22.29
N ILE A 159 -18.93 -19.67 -21.31
CA ILE A 159 -19.89 -18.60 -21.02
C ILE A 159 -19.42 -17.21 -21.50
N GLY A 160 -18.33 -17.19 -22.30
CA GLY A 160 -17.80 -15.94 -22.84
C GLY A 160 -16.91 -15.15 -21.88
N LEU A 161 -16.58 -15.69 -20.70
CA LEU A 161 -15.62 -15.09 -19.78
C LEU A 161 -14.21 -15.61 -20.12
N GLY A 162 -13.25 -14.70 -20.25
CA GLY A 162 -11.85 -15.06 -20.42
C GLY A 162 -11.31 -15.83 -19.21
N ASN A 163 -10.30 -16.66 -19.42
CA ASN A 163 -9.64 -17.41 -18.34
C ASN A 163 -8.48 -16.68 -17.69
N ASN A 164 -8.11 -15.50 -18.16
CA ASN A 164 -7.05 -14.66 -17.58
C ASN A 164 -7.65 -13.37 -17.07
N TRP A 165 -7.64 -13.20 -15.76
CA TRP A 165 -8.19 -12.03 -15.09
C TRP A 165 -7.04 -11.21 -14.48
N ASN A 166 -6.87 -10.02 -15.00
CA ASN A 166 -5.86 -9.10 -14.52
C ASN A 166 -6.41 -8.27 -13.36
N ARG A 167 -5.62 -8.15 -12.31
CA ARG A 167 -5.92 -7.29 -11.18
C ARG A 167 -4.72 -6.39 -10.87
N SER A 168 -5.00 -5.19 -10.38
CA SER A 168 -3.99 -4.28 -9.85
C SER A 168 -4.48 -3.72 -8.53
N VAL A 169 -3.70 -3.93 -7.49
CA VAL A 169 -3.96 -3.45 -6.13
C VAL A 169 -2.87 -2.44 -5.77
N THR A 170 -3.27 -1.30 -5.23
CA THR A 170 -2.34 -0.23 -4.84
C THR A 170 -2.63 0.20 -3.42
N ALA A 171 -1.59 0.20 -2.57
CA ALA A 171 -1.61 0.75 -1.23
C ALA A 171 -0.68 1.96 -1.15
N THR A 172 -1.08 2.95 -0.36
CA THR A 172 -0.31 4.18 -0.16
C THR A 172 -0.11 4.45 1.32
N SER A 173 1.08 4.92 1.69
CA SER A 173 1.38 5.40 3.03
C SER A 173 2.15 6.71 2.93
N VAL A 174 1.85 7.64 3.84
CA VAL A 174 2.52 8.93 3.90
C VAL A 174 3.44 8.95 5.11
N VAL A 175 4.69 9.32 4.88
CA VAL A 175 5.66 9.51 5.95
C VAL A 175 5.35 10.83 6.65
N THR A 176 4.89 10.74 7.90
CA THR A 176 4.59 11.87 8.75
C THR A 176 5.64 11.90 9.86
N ASP A 177 6.59 12.83 9.77
CA ASP A 177 7.56 13.11 10.82
C ASP A 177 7.51 14.62 11.13
N PRO A 178 6.70 15.04 12.13
CA PRO A 178 6.55 16.44 12.46
C PRO A 178 7.85 17.10 12.92
N ALA A 179 8.70 16.36 13.62
CA ALA A 179 9.96 16.87 14.13
C ALA A 179 10.96 17.14 12.99
N GLU A 180 11.05 16.24 12.01
CA GLU A 180 11.87 16.46 10.82
C GLU A 180 11.30 17.59 9.95
N PHE A 181 9.98 17.68 9.85
CA PHE A 181 9.33 18.77 9.11
C PHE A 181 9.69 20.13 9.67
N ILE A 182 9.60 20.31 11.00
CA ILE A 182 9.96 21.58 11.67
C ILE A 182 11.44 21.89 11.44
N ARG A 183 12.34 20.93 11.64
CA ARG A 183 13.78 21.13 11.38
C ARG A 183 14.08 21.52 9.94
N ASN A 184 13.38 20.93 8.98
CA ASN A 184 13.58 21.27 7.56
C ASN A 184 13.03 22.66 7.24
N LEU A 185 11.95 23.10 7.90
CA LEU A 185 11.46 24.48 7.77
C LEU A 185 12.44 25.49 8.35
N ASP A 186 12.95 25.24 9.56
CA ASP A 186 13.94 26.11 10.21
C ASP A 186 15.19 26.24 9.34
N MET A 187 15.72 25.10 8.84
CA MET A 187 16.85 25.12 7.92
C MET A 187 16.54 25.88 6.62
N ALA A 188 15.36 25.69 6.03
CA ALA A 188 14.96 26.42 4.83
C ALA A 188 14.89 27.93 5.10
N GLN A 189 14.38 28.34 6.26
CA GLN A 189 14.32 29.73 6.69
C GLN A 189 15.73 30.29 6.86
N ASP A 190 16.64 29.58 7.51
CA ASP A 190 18.04 29.99 7.67
C ASP A 190 18.76 30.16 6.34
N VAL A 191 18.55 29.22 5.40
CA VAL A 191 19.13 29.31 4.04
C VAL A 191 18.56 30.52 3.29
N ILE A 192 17.26 30.76 3.38
CA ILE A 192 16.62 31.92 2.75
C ILE A 192 17.16 33.20 3.35
N ASN A 193 17.23 33.31 4.66
CA ASN A 193 17.80 34.49 5.34
C ASN A 193 19.26 34.72 4.93
N TYR A 194 20.09 33.68 4.89
CA TYR A 194 21.46 33.76 4.46
C TYR A 194 21.59 34.26 3.01
N ILE A 195 20.77 33.78 2.10
CA ILE A 195 20.74 34.22 0.69
C ILE A 195 20.32 35.69 0.60
N LEU A 196 19.27 36.07 1.34
CA LEU A 196 18.79 37.45 1.36
C LEU A 196 19.82 38.44 1.90
N ASP A 197 20.55 38.05 2.93
CA ASP A 197 21.64 38.85 3.50
C ASP A 197 22.78 39.00 2.49
N LYS A 198 23.17 37.91 1.84
CA LYS A 198 24.21 37.93 0.76
C LYS A 198 23.83 38.82 -0.41
N LEU A 199 22.53 38.86 -0.76
CA LEU A 199 21.99 39.69 -1.85
C LEU A 199 21.67 41.12 -1.40
N GLY A 200 21.82 41.45 -0.12
CA GLY A 200 21.46 42.77 0.42
C GLY A 200 19.96 43.07 0.37
N LEU A 201 19.13 42.03 0.34
CA LEU A 201 17.67 42.12 0.19
C LEU A 201 16.91 41.90 1.49
N SER A 202 17.58 41.58 2.59
CA SER A 202 16.96 41.27 3.90
C SER A 202 15.99 42.35 4.36
N GLY A 203 16.39 43.63 4.30
CA GLY A 203 15.54 44.75 4.68
C GLY A 203 14.33 44.99 3.76
N ARG A 204 14.38 44.58 2.50
CA ARG A 204 13.28 44.71 1.54
C ARG A 204 12.22 43.63 1.77
N LEU A 205 12.65 42.42 2.12
CA LEU A 205 11.73 41.29 2.41
C LEU A 205 10.94 41.55 3.69
N GLU A 206 11.60 42.05 4.73
CA GLU A 206 10.94 42.42 5.98
C GLU A 206 9.87 43.52 5.76
N THR A 207 10.18 44.48 4.90
CA THR A 207 9.19 45.50 4.51
C THR A 207 8.00 44.91 3.75
N LEU A 208 8.23 43.91 2.89
CA LEU A 208 7.14 43.22 2.16
C LEU A 208 6.30 42.35 3.08
N ILE A 209 6.92 41.59 3.98
CA ILE A 209 6.22 40.77 4.98
C ILE A 209 5.35 41.65 5.87
N ASN A 210 5.88 42.77 6.33
CA ASN A 210 5.12 43.72 7.16
C ASN A 210 3.94 44.35 6.39
N LYS A 211 4.12 44.63 5.10
CA LYS A 211 3.00 45.09 4.24
C LYS A 211 1.95 44.04 4.04
N VAL A 212 2.33 42.78 3.76
CA VAL A 212 1.40 41.66 3.57
C VAL A 212 0.68 41.34 4.89
N SER A 213 1.39 41.29 6.01
CA SER A 213 0.83 41.11 7.34
C SER A 213 -0.16 42.21 7.72
N GLY A 214 0.19 43.46 7.41
CA GLY A 214 -0.71 44.61 7.60
C GLY A 214 -1.97 44.53 6.75
N PHE A 215 -1.84 44.08 5.49
CA PHE A 215 -2.97 43.86 4.62
C PHE A 215 -3.87 42.70 5.12
N TYR A 216 -3.27 41.57 5.54
CA TYR A 216 -4.00 40.44 6.11
C TYR A 216 -4.80 40.86 7.36
N ASN A 217 -4.17 41.55 8.29
CA ASN A 217 -4.82 42.00 9.53
C ASN A 217 -5.93 43.03 9.27
N LYS A 218 -5.82 43.83 8.20
CA LYS A 218 -6.79 44.88 7.86
C LYS A 218 -8.01 44.36 7.11
N TYR A 219 -7.84 43.33 6.26
CA TYR A 219 -8.87 42.92 5.31
C TYR A 219 -9.37 41.48 5.45
N ILE A 220 -8.62 40.61 6.15
CA ILE A 220 -8.91 39.18 6.21
C ILE A 220 -9.20 38.69 7.63
N LYS A 221 -8.60 39.33 8.63
CA LYS A 221 -8.88 38.99 10.03
C LYS A 221 -10.25 39.56 10.42
N PRO A 222 -11.25 38.67 10.84
CA PRO A 222 -12.55 39.09 11.26
C PRO A 222 -12.50 39.89 12.54
#